data_c52b639968b587936e5d5d99831cb3e0
#
_entry.id   c52b639968b587936e5d5d99831cb3e0
#
_cell.length_a   1.000
_cell.length_b   1.000
_cell.length_c   1.000
_cell.angle_alpha   90.00
_cell.angle_beta   90.00
_cell.angle_gamma   90.00
#
_symmetry.space_group_name_H-M   'P 1'
#
loop_
_entity.id
_entity.type
_entity.pdbx_description
1 polymer ?
#
loop_
_entity_poly.entity_id
_entity_poly.type
_entity_poly.pdbx_seq_one_letter_code
_entity_poly.pdbx_strand_id
1 'polypeptide(L)'
;MALDLEGGPNWVKNFVDAPIIVNATGREYYKQPFFYALGHFSKFIVPKSVRVGHCGKMDQALEDSVLTTVFERPDRSTVLTILNKNNRPIMLQLHDPKYGYLATDVMANSLETMIWY
;
A
#
# COMPACT_ATOMS: atom_id res chain seq x y z
N MET A 1 -0.95 14.73 6.58
CA MET A 1 -0.13 15.96 6.62
C MET A 1 -0.19 16.61 5.25
N ALA A 2 -0.33 17.92 5.19
CA ALA A 2 -0.26 18.72 3.97
C ALA A 2 0.75 19.85 4.20
N LEU A 3 1.53 20.16 3.18
CA LEU A 3 2.53 21.23 3.20
C LEU A 3 2.31 22.15 2.00
N ASP A 4 2.92 23.34 2.04
CA ASP A 4 2.92 24.25 0.90
C ASP A 4 3.96 23.84 -0.17
N LEU A 5 4.08 24.63 -1.24
CA LEU A 5 5.03 24.37 -2.33
C LEU A 5 6.50 24.40 -1.92
N GLU A 6 6.80 24.98 -0.76
CA GLU A 6 8.16 25.13 -0.22
C GLU A 6 8.44 24.14 0.92
N GLY A 7 7.53 23.22 1.21
CA GLY A 7 7.66 22.24 2.30
C GLY A 7 7.33 22.82 3.68
N GLY A 8 6.56 23.89 3.74
CA GLY A 8 6.14 24.57 4.96
C GLY A 8 4.65 24.41 5.32
N PRO A 9 4.19 25.07 6.38
CA PRO A 9 4.93 25.91 7.32
C PRO A 9 5.95 25.12 8.14
N ASN A 10 7.09 25.74 8.42
CA ASN A 10 8.24 25.02 8.96
C ASN A 10 9.08 25.92 9.88
N TRP A 11 8.99 25.69 11.19
CA TRP A 11 9.71 26.51 12.20
C TRP A 11 11.19 26.17 12.32
N VAL A 12 11.59 24.97 11.91
CA VAL A 12 12.98 24.47 12.04
C VAL A 12 13.72 24.41 10.72
N LYS A 13 13.13 24.95 9.66
CA LYS A 13 13.69 24.96 8.30
C LYS A 13 14.06 23.55 7.77
N ASN A 14 13.30 22.55 8.16
CA ASN A 14 13.41 21.20 7.66
C ASN A 14 12.39 21.00 6.53
N PHE A 15 12.77 21.35 5.33
CA PHE A 15 11.93 21.29 4.14
C PHE A 15 11.79 19.82 3.70
N VAL A 16 10.61 19.29 3.84
CA VAL A 16 10.28 17.89 3.55
C VAL A 16 9.11 17.81 2.60
N ASP A 17 8.91 16.64 2.02
CA ASP A 17 7.75 16.34 1.18
C ASP A 17 6.55 15.89 2.03
N ALA A 18 5.35 15.94 1.43
CA ALA A 18 4.10 15.55 2.08
C ALA A 18 3.17 14.83 1.09
N PRO A 19 2.25 13.99 1.59
CA PRO A 19 1.24 13.35 0.78
C PRO A 19 0.36 14.30 -0.02
N ILE A 20 0.18 15.53 0.50
CA ILE A 20 -0.61 16.59 -0.13
C ILE A 20 0.23 17.87 -0.13
N ILE A 21 0.36 18.46 -1.29
CA ILE A 21 0.99 19.77 -1.48
C ILE A 21 -0.10 20.78 -1.84
N VAL A 22 -0.12 21.91 -1.12
CA VAL A 22 -1.11 22.97 -1.29
C VAL A 22 -0.48 24.16 -2.00
N ASN A 23 -1.05 24.53 -3.14
CA ASN A 23 -0.78 25.77 -3.84
C ASN A 23 -1.86 26.80 -3.50
N ALA A 24 -1.65 27.56 -2.46
CA ALA A 24 -2.63 28.54 -1.97
C ALA A 24 -2.91 29.65 -3.00
N THR A 25 -1.91 30.08 -3.77
CA THR A 25 -2.05 31.11 -4.81
C THR A 25 -2.90 30.60 -5.97
N GLY A 26 -2.68 29.35 -6.40
CA GLY A 26 -3.47 28.71 -7.44
C GLY A 26 -4.84 28.20 -6.97
N ARG A 27 -5.12 28.21 -5.66
CA ARG A 27 -6.33 27.63 -5.02
C ARG A 27 -6.53 26.15 -5.39
N GLU A 28 -5.44 25.38 -5.41
CA GLU A 28 -5.43 23.98 -5.79
C GLU A 28 -4.52 23.16 -4.85
N TYR A 29 -4.61 21.85 -4.92
CA TYR A 29 -3.72 20.96 -4.21
C TYR A 29 -3.35 19.75 -5.06
N TYR A 30 -2.18 19.20 -4.80
CA TYR A 30 -1.66 18.04 -5.50
C TYR A 30 -1.56 16.85 -4.55
N LYS A 31 -2.11 15.71 -4.97
CA LYS A 31 -1.91 14.43 -4.28
C LYS A 31 -0.66 13.78 -4.85
N GLN A 32 0.35 13.65 -4.03
CA GLN A 32 1.59 12.95 -4.36
C GLN A 32 1.36 11.43 -4.47
N PRO A 33 2.20 10.65 -5.17
CA PRO A 33 2.13 9.19 -5.16
C PRO A 33 2.08 8.58 -3.76
N PHE A 34 2.78 9.19 -2.84
CA PHE A 34 2.80 8.87 -1.42
C PHE A 34 1.41 8.95 -0.74
N PHE A 35 0.52 9.84 -1.18
CA PHE A 35 -0.87 9.89 -0.73
C PHE A 35 -1.60 8.56 -1.00
N TYR A 36 -1.41 8.03 -2.19
CA TYR A 36 -2.06 6.77 -2.59
C TYR A 36 -1.45 5.58 -1.87
N ALA A 37 -0.12 5.54 -1.71
CA ALA A 37 0.54 4.49 -0.96
C ALA A 37 0.05 4.43 0.50
N LEU A 38 -0.07 5.57 1.18
CA LEU A 38 -0.68 5.63 2.51
C LEU A 38 -2.15 5.19 2.50
N GLY A 39 -2.88 5.49 1.44
CA GLY A 39 -4.27 5.10 1.26
C GLY A 39 -4.49 3.58 1.29
N HIS A 40 -3.57 2.80 0.74
CA HIS A 40 -3.63 1.34 0.77
C HIS A 40 -3.68 0.80 2.22
N PHE A 41 -3.00 1.44 3.13
CA PHE A 41 -3.02 1.05 4.55
C PHE A 41 -4.18 1.71 5.30
N SER A 42 -4.29 3.02 5.25
CA SER A 42 -5.25 3.76 6.08
C SER A 42 -6.73 3.51 5.73
N LYS A 43 -7.02 3.20 4.46
CA LYS A 43 -8.38 2.93 3.99
C LYS A 43 -8.78 1.47 4.18
N PHE A 44 -7.87 0.54 3.92
CA PHE A 44 -8.22 -0.88 3.84
C PHE A 44 -7.90 -1.65 5.11
N ILE A 45 -6.90 -1.23 5.89
CA ILE A 45 -6.58 -1.81 7.20
C ILE A 45 -7.24 -0.92 8.26
N VAL A 46 -8.51 -1.22 8.55
CA VAL A 46 -9.31 -0.44 9.50
C VAL A 46 -8.84 -0.66 10.94
N PRO A 47 -9.15 0.25 11.88
CA PRO A 47 -8.84 0.06 13.29
C PRO A 47 -9.34 -1.30 13.82
N LYS A 48 -8.55 -1.94 14.68
CA LYS A 48 -8.74 -3.30 15.24
C LYS A 48 -8.50 -4.44 14.24
N SER A 49 -8.01 -4.17 13.03
CA SER A 49 -7.51 -5.23 12.16
C SER A 49 -6.31 -5.91 12.81
N VAL A 50 -6.25 -7.23 12.72
CA VAL A 50 -5.19 -8.05 13.30
C VAL A 50 -4.31 -8.58 12.18
N ARG A 51 -3.00 -8.37 12.30
CA ARG A 51 -2.06 -8.96 11.36
C ARG A 51 -2.06 -10.47 11.51
N VAL A 52 -2.26 -11.18 10.41
CA VAL A 52 -2.20 -12.64 10.37
C VAL A 52 -0.93 -13.10 9.66
N GLY A 53 -0.38 -14.21 10.15
CA GLY A 53 0.74 -14.85 9.49
C GLY A 53 0.27 -15.49 8.18
N HIS A 54 1.11 -15.40 7.18
CA HIS A 54 0.93 -16.15 5.94
C HIS A 54 2.26 -16.84 5.61
N CYS A 55 2.19 -18.00 4.99
CA CYS A 55 3.33 -18.69 4.46
C CYS A 55 3.22 -18.76 2.95
N GLY A 56 4.28 -18.44 2.25
CA GLY A 56 4.36 -18.52 0.81
C GLY A 56 5.69 -19.07 0.39
N LYS A 57 5.71 -19.80 -0.71
CA LYS A 57 6.93 -20.06 -1.45
C LYS A 57 7.10 -18.93 -2.44
N MET A 58 8.12 -18.14 -2.24
CA MET A 58 8.53 -17.12 -3.18
C MET A 58 9.80 -17.62 -3.87
N ASP A 59 9.94 -17.32 -5.14
CA ASP A 59 11.22 -17.52 -5.82
C ASP A 59 12.27 -16.69 -5.09
N GLN A 60 13.39 -17.29 -4.73
CA GLN A 60 14.45 -16.65 -3.97
C GLN A 60 14.95 -15.35 -4.62
N ALA A 61 14.83 -15.25 -5.94
CA ALA A 61 15.14 -14.04 -6.69
C ALA A 61 14.12 -12.88 -6.45
N LEU A 62 12.96 -13.16 -5.84
CA LEU A 62 11.90 -12.19 -5.59
C LEU A 62 11.76 -11.80 -4.10
N GLU A 63 12.44 -12.49 -3.18
CA GLU A 63 12.26 -12.30 -1.72
C GLU A 63 12.48 -10.85 -1.27
N ASP A 64 13.46 -10.14 -1.85
CA ASP A 64 13.75 -8.75 -1.49
C ASP A 64 12.94 -7.72 -2.28
N SER A 65 12.28 -8.14 -3.35
CA SER A 65 11.63 -7.26 -4.31
C SER A 65 10.09 -7.31 -4.23
N VAL A 66 9.54 -8.29 -3.52
CA VAL A 66 8.10 -8.44 -3.31
C VAL A 66 7.82 -8.49 -1.81
N LEU A 67 7.03 -7.53 -1.33
CA LEU A 67 6.64 -7.48 0.08
C LEU A 67 5.14 -7.69 0.19
N THR A 68 4.74 -8.55 1.13
CA THR A 68 3.34 -8.86 1.39
C THR A 68 2.98 -8.69 2.85
N THR A 69 1.76 -8.26 3.11
CA THR A 69 1.22 -8.25 4.46
C THR A 69 -0.27 -8.57 4.43
N VAL A 70 -0.73 -9.35 5.40
CA VAL A 70 -2.11 -9.83 5.48
C VAL A 70 -2.70 -9.43 6.82
N PHE A 71 -3.96 -8.95 6.79
CA PHE A 71 -4.72 -8.60 7.96
C PHE A 71 -6.11 -9.20 7.90
N GLU A 72 -6.60 -9.66 9.04
CA GLU A 72 -8.01 -9.94 9.27
C GLU A 72 -8.66 -8.69 9.86
N ARG A 73 -9.75 -8.25 9.25
CA ARG A 73 -10.53 -7.09 9.68
C ARG A 73 -11.58 -7.50 10.73
N PRO A 74 -12.14 -6.54 11.50
CA PRO A 74 -13.19 -6.84 12.49
C PRO A 74 -14.46 -7.47 11.89
N ASP A 75 -14.74 -7.22 10.61
CA ASP A 75 -15.85 -7.82 9.86
C ASP A 75 -15.51 -9.22 9.31
N ARG A 76 -14.34 -9.76 9.68
CA ARG A 76 -13.78 -11.04 9.23
C ARG A 76 -13.39 -11.10 7.76
N SER A 77 -13.39 -9.98 7.07
CA SER A 77 -12.77 -9.91 5.76
C SER A 77 -11.24 -9.96 5.88
N THR A 78 -10.60 -10.51 4.86
CA THR A 78 -9.13 -10.56 4.78
C THR A 78 -8.64 -9.49 3.82
N VAL A 79 -7.59 -8.80 4.21
CA VAL A 79 -6.90 -7.78 3.39
C VAL A 79 -5.48 -8.23 3.15
N LEU A 80 -5.09 -8.37 1.89
CA LEU A 80 -3.71 -8.56 1.45
C LEU A 80 -3.23 -7.28 0.80
N THR A 81 -2.12 -6.74 1.26
CA THR A 81 -1.39 -5.68 0.57
C THR A 81 -0.09 -6.27 0.03
N ILE A 82 0.19 -6.04 -1.24
CA ILE A 82 1.36 -6.55 -1.94
C ILE A 82 2.06 -5.42 -2.68
N LEU A 83 3.37 -5.30 -2.45
CA LEU A 83 4.26 -4.38 -3.14
C LEU A 83 5.17 -5.16 -4.06
N ASN A 84 5.06 -4.94 -5.36
CA ASN A 84 5.98 -5.45 -6.36
C ASN A 84 6.97 -4.35 -6.78
N LYS A 85 8.22 -4.45 -6.34
CA LYS A 85 9.31 -3.52 -6.70
C LYS A 85 10.03 -3.90 -8.00
N ASN A 86 9.64 -5.00 -8.64
CA ASN A 86 10.23 -5.43 -9.90
C ASN A 86 9.74 -4.56 -11.05
N ASN A 87 10.54 -4.48 -12.08
CA ASN A 87 10.20 -3.83 -13.35
C ASN A 87 9.35 -4.71 -14.30
N ARG A 88 8.87 -5.86 -13.81
CA ARG A 88 8.00 -6.79 -14.53
C ARG A 88 6.84 -7.25 -13.65
N PRO A 89 5.68 -7.60 -14.23
CA PRO A 89 4.61 -8.20 -13.47
C PRO A 89 5.04 -9.56 -12.91
N ILE A 90 4.41 -9.93 -11.80
CA ILE A 90 4.58 -11.25 -11.18
C ILE A 90 3.22 -11.92 -11.05
N MET A 91 3.18 -13.24 -11.22
CA MET A 91 1.97 -14.01 -10.96
C MET A 91 1.88 -14.32 -9.47
N LEU A 92 0.81 -13.86 -8.84
CA LEU A 92 0.43 -14.21 -7.48
C LEU A 92 -0.53 -15.41 -7.51
N GLN A 93 -0.20 -16.45 -6.78
CA GLN A 93 -1.12 -17.53 -6.45
C GLN A 93 -1.43 -17.48 -4.97
N LEU A 94 -2.68 -17.24 -4.65
CA LEU A 94 -3.20 -17.18 -3.29
C LEU A 94 -4.05 -18.40 -3.00
N HIS A 95 -3.82 -19.03 -1.86
CA HIS A 95 -4.67 -20.10 -1.33
C HIS A 95 -5.24 -19.67 0.02
N ASP A 96 -6.53 -19.52 0.09
CA ASP A 96 -7.26 -19.36 1.33
C ASP A 96 -8.00 -20.66 1.66
N PRO A 97 -7.77 -21.27 2.84
CA PRO A 97 -8.40 -22.55 3.17
C PRO A 97 -9.93 -22.53 3.16
N LYS A 98 -10.55 -21.37 3.35
CA LYS A 98 -11.99 -21.19 3.38
C LYS A 98 -12.57 -20.89 1.99
N TYR A 99 -11.85 -20.09 1.19
CA TYR A 99 -12.38 -19.54 -0.07
C TYR A 99 -11.75 -20.15 -1.32
N GLY A 100 -10.67 -20.93 -1.18
CA GLY A 100 -10.01 -21.63 -2.28
C GLY A 100 -8.85 -20.86 -2.89
N TYR A 101 -8.68 -20.96 -4.20
CA TYR A 101 -7.52 -20.44 -4.93
C TYR A 101 -7.88 -19.23 -5.77
N LEU A 102 -6.98 -18.26 -5.76
CA LEU A 102 -6.96 -17.11 -6.66
C LEU A 102 -5.60 -17.05 -7.34
N ALA A 103 -5.60 -16.84 -8.65
CA ALA A 103 -4.39 -16.50 -9.41
C ALA A 103 -4.61 -15.16 -10.11
N THR A 104 -3.66 -14.25 -9.98
CA THR A 104 -3.71 -12.92 -10.61
C THR A 104 -2.32 -12.39 -10.84
N ASP A 105 -2.18 -11.48 -11.79
CA ASP A 105 -0.94 -10.76 -12.00
C ASP A 105 -0.90 -9.51 -11.11
N VAL A 106 0.25 -9.29 -10.47
CA VAL A 106 0.59 -8.05 -9.76
C VAL A 106 1.53 -7.25 -10.64
N MET A 107 1.11 -6.06 -11.00
CA MET A 107 1.81 -5.25 -12.00
C MET A 107 3.22 -4.85 -11.54
N ALA A 108 4.06 -4.50 -12.52
CA ALA A 108 5.41 -3.98 -12.24
C ALA A 108 5.36 -2.67 -11.47
N ASN A 109 6.27 -2.48 -10.51
CA ASN A 109 6.39 -1.24 -9.71
C ASN A 109 5.04 -0.79 -9.11
N SER A 110 4.26 -1.73 -8.59
CA SER A 110 2.91 -1.48 -8.08
C SER A 110 2.77 -1.81 -6.59
N LEU A 111 1.86 -1.11 -5.96
CA LEU A 111 1.30 -1.44 -4.65
C LEU A 111 -0.18 -1.76 -4.85
N GLU A 112 -0.58 -2.97 -4.54
CA GLU A 112 -1.94 -3.45 -4.73
C GLU A 112 -2.56 -3.92 -3.42
N THR A 113 -3.87 -3.81 -3.30
CA THR A 113 -4.62 -4.31 -2.15
C THR A 113 -5.80 -5.14 -2.63
N MET A 114 -5.91 -6.34 -2.10
CA MET A 114 -7.00 -7.27 -2.34
C MET A 114 -7.79 -7.47 -1.06
N ILE A 115 -9.11 -7.58 -1.20
CA ILE A 115 -10.02 -7.81 -0.07
C ILE A 115 -11.00 -8.90 -0.49
N TRP A 116 -11.23 -9.85 0.43
CA TRP A 116 -12.28 -10.88 0.25
C TRP A 116 -12.98 -11.16 1.58
N TYR A 117 -14.23 -11.66 1.49
CA TYR A 117 -15.15 -11.80 2.61
C TYR A 117 -15.49 -13.26 2.88
#